data_89af2993952a9fa00c2e7fd5c4f3f79d
#
_entry.id   89af2993952a9fa00c2e7fd5c4f3f79d
#
_cell.length_a   1.000
_cell.length_b   1.000
_cell.length_c   1.000
_cell.angle_alpha   90.00
_cell.angle_beta   90.00
_cell.angle_gamma   90.00
#
_symmetry.space_group_name_H-M   'P 1'
#
loop_
_entity.id
_entity.type
_entity.pdbx_description
1 polymer ?
#
loop_
_entity_poly.entity_id
_entity_poly.type
_entity_poly.pdbx_seq_one_letter_code
_entity_poly.pdbx_strand_id
1 'polypeptide(L)'
;GNGYAVIRFLPASEGEDVPFVRVWDHGFQGPTGQWYIEKSLTTLGNKDPVSEYNNMLWNSGIESNKDLVRKYKRRLSFYSNILVVSDSNNPQNEGKVFLFKYGKKIFEKLNDLMNPSFEDETPVNPFDLWTGANFKLKIRNVEGFRNYDKSEFDTPKAINDDDAKLEAIWN
;
A
#
# COMPACT_ATOMS: atom_id res chain seq x y z
N GLY A 1 20.46 -2.58 -2.69
CA GLY A 1 20.25 -3.31 -3.94
C GLY A 1 18.80 -3.37 -4.36
N ASN A 2 18.54 -3.82 -5.59
CA ASN A 2 17.18 -4.01 -6.09
C ASN A 2 16.55 -5.27 -5.49
N GLY A 3 15.24 -5.20 -5.19
CA GLY A 3 14.47 -6.33 -4.72
C GLY A 3 13.43 -6.76 -5.74
N TYR A 4 13.11 -8.06 -5.75
CA TYR A 4 12.06 -8.63 -6.59
C TYR A 4 11.33 -9.76 -5.88
N ALA A 5 10.03 -9.71 -5.88
CA ALA A 5 9.17 -10.78 -5.40
C ALA A 5 7.85 -10.78 -6.16
N VAL A 6 7.19 -11.93 -6.25
CA VAL A 6 5.83 -12.03 -6.78
C VAL A 6 4.89 -12.27 -5.61
N ILE A 7 3.90 -11.40 -5.47
CA ILE A 7 2.89 -11.47 -4.40
C ILE A 7 1.49 -11.52 -4.99
N ARG A 8 0.53 -11.93 -4.16
CA ARG A 8 -0.89 -11.91 -4.49
C ARG A 8 -1.63 -11.19 -3.38
N PHE A 9 -2.36 -10.14 -3.73
CA PHE A 9 -3.29 -9.50 -2.79
C PHE A 9 -4.45 -10.44 -2.48
N LEU A 10 -4.86 -10.50 -1.23
CA LEU A 10 -5.91 -11.40 -0.76
C LEU A 10 -7.22 -10.64 -0.53
N PRO A 11 -8.39 -11.31 -0.65
CA PRO A 11 -9.67 -10.68 -0.37
C PRO A 11 -9.82 -10.36 1.11
N ALA A 12 -10.86 -9.58 1.44
CA ALA A 12 -11.23 -9.30 2.82
C ALA A 12 -11.48 -10.60 3.59
N SER A 13 -11.01 -10.62 4.86
CA SER A 13 -11.28 -11.75 5.76
C SER A 13 -12.76 -11.77 6.14
N GLU A 14 -13.24 -12.91 6.64
CA GLU A 14 -14.62 -13.03 7.13
C GLU A 14 -14.89 -11.96 8.20
N GLY A 15 -15.94 -11.17 7.99
CA GLY A 15 -16.30 -10.07 8.88
C GLY A 15 -15.68 -8.72 8.54
N GLU A 16 -14.85 -8.64 7.53
CA GLU A 16 -14.29 -7.38 7.02
C GLU A 16 -14.96 -6.98 5.71
N ASP A 17 -15.25 -5.68 5.54
CA ASP A 17 -15.93 -5.18 4.35
C ASP A 17 -15.00 -4.89 3.17
N VAL A 18 -13.72 -4.60 3.44
CA VAL A 18 -12.74 -4.20 2.43
C VAL A 18 -11.42 -4.93 2.62
N PRO A 19 -10.68 -5.21 1.51
CA PRO A 19 -9.41 -5.96 1.56
C PRO A 19 -8.20 -5.10 1.91
N PHE A 20 -8.38 -3.84 2.25
CA PHE A 20 -7.30 -2.95 2.64
C PHE A 20 -7.74 -1.96 3.73
N VAL A 21 -6.75 -1.46 4.47
CA VAL A 21 -6.97 -0.44 5.51
C VAL A 21 -6.09 0.78 5.20
N ARG A 22 -6.66 1.96 5.32
CA ARG A 22 -5.95 3.25 5.20
C ARG A 22 -5.52 3.71 6.58
N VAL A 23 -4.27 4.07 6.72
CA VAL A 23 -3.71 4.58 7.98
C VAL A 23 -2.94 5.88 7.72
N TRP A 24 -3.26 6.91 8.48
CA TRP A 24 -2.56 8.19 8.46
C TRP A 24 -1.56 8.26 9.61
N ASP A 25 -0.36 8.73 9.31
CA ASP A 25 0.73 8.91 10.27
C ASP A 25 1.28 10.33 10.22
N HIS A 26 1.75 10.83 11.38
CA HIS A 26 2.62 12.00 11.46
C HIS A 26 4.02 11.56 11.86
N GLY A 27 5.06 12.13 11.20
CA GLY A 27 6.45 11.92 11.56
C GLY A 27 7.10 13.23 11.99
N PHE A 28 7.82 13.20 13.10
CA PHE A 28 8.57 14.35 13.63
C PHE A 28 10.04 13.95 13.80
N GLN A 29 10.95 14.74 13.28
CA GLN A 29 12.38 14.54 13.47
C GLN A 29 12.87 15.43 14.59
N GLY A 30 13.43 14.82 15.64
CA GLY A 30 14.04 15.56 16.74
C GLY A 30 15.41 16.15 16.40
N PRO A 31 15.97 17.00 17.30
CA PRO A 31 17.27 17.65 17.07
C PRO A 31 18.42 16.68 16.88
N THR A 32 18.30 15.45 17.39
CA THR A 32 19.29 14.39 17.26
C THR A 32 19.18 13.58 15.97
N GLY A 33 18.23 13.92 15.07
CA GLY A 33 17.96 13.20 13.84
C GLY A 33 17.05 11.98 14.03
N GLN A 34 16.62 11.67 15.24
CA GLN A 34 15.69 10.57 15.51
C GLN A 34 14.26 10.94 15.10
N TRP A 35 13.52 9.96 14.56
CA TRP A 35 12.14 10.13 14.16
C TRP A 35 11.18 9.66 15.23
N TYR A 36 10.15 10.44 15.49
CA TYR A 36 8.96 10.07 16.26
C TYR A 36 7.78 9.98 15.30
N ILE A 37 7.17 8.80 15.20
CA ILE A 37 6.06 8.54 14.28
C ILE A 37 4.84 8.11 15.11
N GLU A 38 3.71 8.80 14.89
CA GLU A 38 2.45 8.52 15.60
C GLU A 38 1.28 8.49 14.63
N LYS A 39 0.29 7.66 14.92
CA LYS A 39 -0.91 7.55 14.10
C LYS A 39 -1.74 8.84 14.18
N SER A 40 -2.21 9.31 13.04
CA SER A 40 -3.09 10.49 12.98
C SER A 40 -4.52 10.10 13.37
N LEU A 41 -5.19 10.95 14.16
CA LEU A 41 -6.59 10.78 14.53
C LEU A 41 -7.53 10.82 13.31
N THR A 42 -7.11 11.40 12.19
CA THR A 42 -7.88 11.40 10.95
C THR A 42 -8.10 9.99 10.38
N THR A 43 -7.29 9.00 10.76
CA THR A 43 -7.51 7.59 10.41
C THR A 43 -8.87 7.08 10.91
N LEU A 44 -9.31 7.58 12.07
CA LEU A 44 -10.60 7.24 12.68
C LEU A 44 -11.73 8.24 12.32
N GLY A 45 -11.45 9.17 11.40
CA GLY A 45 -12.40 10.24 11.06
C GLY A 45 -12.48 11.34 12.11
N ASN A 46 -11.60 11.35 13.10
CA ASN A 46 -11.55 12.34 14.16
C ASN A 46 -10.71 13.56 13.78
N LYS A 47 -10.96 14.69 14.46
CA LYS A 47 -10.13 15.86 14.32
C LYS A 47 -8.73 15.58 14.86
N ASP A 48 -7.73 16.00 14.11
CA ASP A 48 -6.32 15.83 14.45
C ASP A 48 -5.70 17.20 14.68
N PRO A 49 -5.22 17.53 15.89
CA PRO A 49 -4.65 18.84 16.19
C PRO A 49 -3.47 19.22 15.28
N VAL A 50 -2.63 18.24 14.90
CA VAL A 50 -1.49 18.48 13.99
C VAL A 50 -1.99 18.85 12.60
N SER A 51 -2.98 18.12 12.07
CA SER A 51 -3.58 18.42 10.77
C SER A 51 -4.28 19.78 10.76
N GLU A 52 -4.99 20.14 11.82
CA GLU A 52 -5.65 21.45 11.96
C GLU A 52 -4.62 22.58 11.99
N TYR A 53 -3.54 22.41 12.75
CA TYR A 53 -2.43 23.37 12.80
C TYR A 53 -1.76 23.52 11.43
N ASN A 54 -1.52 22.42 10.72
CA ASN A 54 -0.97 22.44 9.37
C ASN A 54 -1.87 23.17 8.39
N ASN A 55 -3.19 22.99 8.47
CA ASN A 55 -4.14 23.73 7.63
C ASN A 55 -4.10 25.23 7.90
N MET A 56 -3.99 25.62 9.15
CA MET A 56 -3.84 27.03 9.54
C MET A 56 -2.55 27.62 8.95
N LEU A 57 -1.43 26.93 9.07
CA LEU A 57 -0.14 27.36 8.51
C LEU A 57 -0.18 27.50 7.00
N TRP A 58 -0.78 26.51 6.31
CA TRP A 58 -0.91 26.52 4.86
C TRP A 58 -1.74 27.71 4.37
N ASN A 59 -2.85 27.96 5.03
CA ASN A 59 -3.78 29.05 4.69
C ASN A 59 -3.26 30.45 5.06
N SER A 60 -2.16 30.54 5.82
CA SER A 60 -1.52 31.82 6.17
C SER A 60 -0.91 32.55 4.96
N GLY A 61 -0.63 31.81 3.86
CA GLY A 61 0.01 32.36 2.67
C GLY A 61 1.51 32.60 2.78
N ILE A 62 2.11 32.33 3.94
CA ILE A 62 3.54 32.52 4.20
C ILE A 62 4.31 31.29 3.75
N GLU A 63 5.31 31.44 2.87
CA GLU A 63 6.04 30.31 2.27
C GLU A 63 6.80 29.47 3.31
N SER A 64 7.41 30.09 4.30
CA SER A 64 8.08 29.36 5.39
C SER A 64 7.11 28.47 6.19
N ASN A 65 5.85 28.92 6.36
CA ASN A 65 4.82 28.11 7.01
C ASN A 65 4.40 26.92 6.15
N LYS A 66 4.34 27.10 4.83
CA LYS A 66 4.07 25.99 3.90
C LYS A 66 5.16 24.93 3.95
N ASP A 67 6.42 25.32 4.11
CA ASP A 67 7.54 24.39 4.26
C ASP A 67 7.40 23.57 5.56
N LEU A 68 6.95 24.18 6.65
CA LEU A 68 6.63 23.43 7.89
C LEU A 68 5.51 22.42 7.67
N VAL A 69 4.46 22.78 6.94
CA VAL A 69 3.36 21.87 6.60
C VAL A 69 3.86 20.67 5.78
N ARG A 70 4.69 20.91 4.77
CA ARG A 70 5.29 19.82 3.96
C ARG A 70 6.09 18.87 4.83
N LYS A 71 6.73 19.36 5.89
CA LYS A 71 7.52 18.56 6.83
C LYS A 71 6.65 17.74 7.79
N TYR A 72 5.54 18.31 8.28
CA TYR A 72 4.71 17.72 9.35
C TYR A 72 3.35 17.18 8.88
N LYS A 73 3.04 17.28 7.60
CA LYS A 73 1.77 16.75 7.08
C LYS A 73 1.67 15.23 7.33
N ARG A 74 0.44 14.78 7.50
CA ARG A 74 0.17 13.35 7.64
C ARG A 74 0.58 12.58 6.39
N ARG A 75 1.05 11.35 6.59
CA ARG A 75 1.41 10.42 5.52
C ARG A 75 0.37 9.31 5.47
N LEU A 76 -0.09 8.99 4.27
CA LEU A 76 -1.03 7.91 4.05
C LEU A 76 -0.28 6.62 3.74
N SER A 77 -0.63 5.57 4.46
CA SER A 77 -0.20 4.20 4.18
C SER A 77 -1.40 3.28 4.06
N PHE A 78 -1.23 2.21 3.30
CA PHE A 78 -2.23 1.17 3.11
C PHE A 78 -1.69 -0.15 3.65
N TYR A 79 -2.58 -0.99 4.15
CA TYR A 79 -2.25 -2.34 4.63
C TYR A 79 -3.20 -3.34 4.00
N SER A 80 -2.65 -4.42 3.47
CA SER A 80 -3.40 -5.56 2.92
C SER A 80 -2.73 -6.86 3.29
N ASN A 81 -3.51 -7.92 3.40
CA ASN A 81 -2.97 -9.27 3.49
C ASN A 81 -2.49 -9.70 2.11
N ILE A 82 -1.33 -10.31 2.05
CA ILE A 82 -0.73 -10.83 0.81
C ILE A 82 -0.26 -12.26 1.00
N LEU A 83 -0.29 -13.02 -0.10
CA LEU A 83 0.39 -14.32 -0.22
C LEU A 83 1.68 -14.09 -0.99
N VAL A 84 2.80 -14.62 -0.48
CA VAL A 84 4.07 -14.63 -1.23
C VAL A 84 4.04 -15.81 -2.20
N VAL A 85 4.00 -15.50 -3.49
CA VAL A 85 3.96 -16.52 -4.57
C VAL A 85 5.38 -16.97 -4.90
N SER A 86 6.32 -16.04 -5.02
CA SER A 86 7.72 -16.32 -5.33
C SER A 86 8.63 -15.26 -4.74
N ASP A 87 9.69 -15.69 -4.06
CA ASP A 87 10.73 -14.81 -3.54
C ASP A 87 12.07 -15.56 -3.54
N SER A 88 12.85 -15.37 -4.59
CA SER A 88 14.13 -16.09 -4.78
C SER A 88 15.18 -15.75 -3.72
N ASN A 89 15.11 -14.58 -3.12
CA ASN A 89 16.03 -14.15 -2.06
C ASN A 89 15.65 -14.72 -0.69
N ASN A 90 14.36 -15.01 -0.49
CA ASN A 90 13.82 -15.53 0.76
C ASN A 90 12.80 -16.64 0.48
N PRO A 91 13.24 -17.79 -0.09
CA PRO A 91 12.31 -18.85 -0.51
C PRO A 91 11.49 -19.46 0.65
N GLN A 92 11.96 -19.28 1.89
CA GLN A 92 11.20 -19.70 3.08
C GLN A 92 9.90 -18.93 3.28
N ASN A 93 9.73 -17.77 2.65
CA ASN A 93 8.50 -16.97 2.72
C ASN A 93 7.45 -17.39 1.70
N GLU A 94 7.83 -18.15 0.68
CA GLU A 94 6.89 -18.60 -0.35
C GLU A 94 5.76 -19.45 0.24
N GLY A 95 4.53 -19.17 -0.19
CA GLY A 95 3.33 -19.83 0.30
C GLY A 95 2.79 -19.29 1.63
N LYS A 96 3.42 -18.29 2.22
CA LYS A 96 3.00 -17.68 3.48
C LYS A 96 2.21 -16.39 3.26
N VAL A 97 1.32 -16.10 4.21
CA VAL A 97 0.51 -14.88 4.24
C VAL A 97 1.16 -13.86 5.17
N PHE A 98 1.28 -12.64 4.70
CA PHE A 98 1.82 -11.52 5.48
C PHE A 98 0.91 -10.30 5.39
N LEU A 99 1.00 -9.42 6.38
CA LEU A 99 0.46 -8.08 6.32
C LEU A 99 1.45 -7.17 5.59
N PHE A 100 1.02 -6.59 4.49
CA PHE A 100 1.86 -5.75 3.62
C PHE A 100 1.47 -4.28 3.74
N LYS A 101 2.46 -3.45 4.08
CA LYS A 101 2.32 -2.00 4.10
C LYS A 101 2.82 -1.41 2.78
N TYR A 102 2.01 -0.59 2.15
CA TYR A 102 2.36 0.04 0.88
C TYR A 102 1.86 1.49 0.81
N GLY A 103 2.44 2.24 -0.12
CA GLY A 103 2.12 3.64 -0.32
C GLY A 103 1.15 3.87 -1.48
N LYS A 104 0.96 5.14 -1.78
CA LYS A 104 0.04 5.62 -2.82
C LYS A 104 0.36 5.08 -4.22
N LYS A 105 1.65 4.95 -4.59
CA LYS A 105 2.04 4.45 -5.92
C LYS A 105 1.54 3.04 -6.20
N ILE A 106 1.66 2.14 -5.23
CA ILE A 106 1.14 0.77 -5.36
C ILE A 106 -0.38 0.78 -5.33
N PHE A 107 -1.00 1.58 -4.44
CA PHE A 107 -2.46 1.71 -4.38
C PHE A 107 -3.03 2.22 -5.71
N GLU A 108 -2.39 3.18 -6.36
CA GLU A 108 -2.80 3.66 -7.69
C GLU A 108 -2.80 2.55 -8.75
N LYS A 109 -1.80 1.65 -8.70
CA LYS A 109 -1.74 0.49 -9.59
C LYS A 109 -2.89 -0.50 -9.35
N LEU A 110 -3.27 -0.73 -8.08
CA LEU A 110 -4.45 -1.52 -7.71
C LEU A 110 -5.73 -0.86 -8.23
N ASN A 111 -5.87 0.44 -8.03
CA ASN A 111 -7.03 1.21 -8.46
C ASN A 111 -7.16 1.24 -9.99
N ASP A 112 -6.07 1.42 -10.72
CA ASP A 112 -6.05 1.43 -12.18
C ASP A 112 -6.49 0.07 -12.77
N LEU A 113 -6.15 -1.02 -12.09
CA LEU A 113 -6.58 -2.36 -12.50
C LEU A 113 -8.08 -2.57 -12.26
N MET A 114 -8.61 -2.07 -11.14
CA MET A 114 -10.04 -2.16 -10.81
C MET A 114 -10.90 -1.18 -11.61
N ASN A 115 -10.36 0.00 -11.93
CA ASN A 115 -11.05 1.09 -12.61
C ASN A 115 -10.19 1.60 -13.79
N PRO A 116 -10.06 0.83 -14.88
CA PRO A 116 -9.22 1.23 -16.00
C PRO A 116 -9.74 2.51 -16.67
N SER A 117 -8.80 3.33 -17.15
CA SER A 117 -9.11 4.63 -17.77
C SER A 117 -9.59 4.53 -19.20
N PHE A 118 -9.35 3.41 -19.90
CA PHE A 118 -9.67 3.21 -21.31
C PHE A 118 -10.77 2.16 -21.49
N GLU A 119 -11.66 2.40 -22.45
CA GLU A 119 -12.82 1.53 -22.71
C GLU A 119 -12.46 0.12 -23.20
N ASP A 120 -11.30 -0.05 -23.82
CA ASP A 120 -10.80 -1.35 -24.29
C ASP A 120 -10.20 -2.22 -23.17
N GLU A 121 -10.02 -1.66 -21.99
CA GLU A 121 -9.50 -2.37 -20.84
C GLU A 121 -10.63 -2.97 -20.00
N THR A 122 -10.50 -4.24 -19.66
CA THR A 122 -11.46 -4.94 -18.79
C THR A 122 -11.09 -4.75 -17.32
N PRO A 123 -12.01 -4.28 -16.46
CA PRO A 123 -11.77 -4.19 -15.04
C PRO A 123 -11.41 -5.54 -14.42
N VAL A 124 -10.39 -5.57 -13.57
CA VAL A 124 -9.95 -6.75 -12.83
C VAL A 124 -9.89 -6.40 -11.34
N ASN A 125 -10.46 -7.25 -10.49
CA ASN A 125 -10.32 -7.14 -9.04
C ASN A 125 -9.09 -7.93 -8.60
N PRO A 126 -7.96 -7.25 -8.27
CA PRO A 126 -6.71 -7.94 -7.90
C PRO A 126 -6.81 -8.72 -6.59
N PHE A 127 -7.84 -8.48 -5.79
CA PHE A 127 -8.09 -9.19 -4.53
C PHE A 127 -8.87 -10.50 -4.70
N ASP A 128 -9.39 -10.78 -5.89
CA ASP A 128 -10.15 -12.00 -6.16
C ASP A 128 -9.22 -13.21 -6.28
N LEU A 129 -9.56 -14.31 -5.59
CA LEU A 129 -8.73 -15.52 -5.57
C LEU A 129 -8.69 -16.25 -6.92
N TRP A 130 -9.77 -16.15 -7.71
CA TRP A 130 -9.93 -16.87 -8.98
C TRP A 130 -9.62 -16.01 -10.19
N THR A 131 -10.05 -14.76 -10.19
CA THR A 131 -9.97 -13.86 -11.35
C THR A 131 -9.02 -12.70 -11.19
N GLY A 132 -8.34 -12.60 -10.04
CA GLY A 132 -7.34 -11.56 -9.80
C GLY A 132 -6.03 -11.78 -10.55
N ALA A 133 -4.99 -11.09 -10.16
CA ALA A 133 -3.68 -11.15 -10.80
C ALA A 133 -2.54 -11.10 -9.78
N ASN A 134 -1.45 -11.80 -10.07
CA ASN A 134 -0.23 -11.69 -9.30
C ASN A 134 0.40 -10.32 -9.53
N PHE A 135 1.04 -9.79 -8.49
CA PHE A 135 1.74 -8.51 -8.54
C PHE A 135 3.25 -8.75 -8.47
N LYS A 136 3.95 -8.28 -9.50
CA LYS A 136 5.42 -8.32 -9.56
C LYS A 136 5.95 -7.11 -8.81
N LEU A 137 6.33 -7.31 -7.55
CA LEU A 137 6.87 -6.26 -6.69
C LEU A 137 8.34 -6.04 -7.03
N LYS A 138 8.66 -4.90 -7.59
CA LYS A 138 10.01 -4.49 -7.98
C LYS A 138 10.42 -3.28 -7.17
N ILE A 139 11.52 -3.42 -6.43
CA ILE A 139 12.07 -2.37 -5.59
C ILE A 139 13.40 -1.94 -6.17
N ARG A 140 13.56 -0.64 -6.44
CA ARG A 140 14.83 -0.05 -6.86
C ARG A 140 15.13 1.22 -6.08
N ASN A 141 16.40 1.58 -6.00
CA ASN A 141 16.82 2.85 -5.44
C ASN A 141 16.90 3.91 -6.55
N VAL A 142 16.23 5.03 -6.33
CA VAL A 142 16.28 6.21 -7.19
C VAL A 142 16.70 7.38 -6.31
N GLU A 143 17.86 7.96 -6.58
CA GLU A 143 18.41 9.10 -5.82
C GLU A 143 18.44 8.84 -4.30
N GLY A 144 18.80 7.61 -3.89
CA GLY A 144 18.91 7.21 -2.49
C GLY A 144 17.60 6.78 -1.83
N PHE A 145 16.47 6.80 -2.54
CA PHE A 145 15.15 6.41 -2.02
C PHE A 145 14.64 5.14 -2.69
N ARG A 146 13.93 4.31 -1.91
CA ARG A 146 13.22 3.15 -2.45
C ARG A 146 12.09 3.59 -3.37
N ASN A 147 12.00 2.96 -4.53
CA ASN A 147 10.97 3.25 -5.51
C ASN A 147 10.35 1.94 -6.04
N TYR A 148 9.03 1.93 -6.15
CA TYR A 148 8.22 0.79 -6.60
C TYR A 148 7.60 1.01 -7.98
N ASP A 149 8.03 2.04 -8.71
CA ASP A 149 7.43 2.49 -9.97
C ASP A 149 7.44 1.43 -11.09
N LYS A 150 8.40 0.50 -11.06
CA LYS A 150 8.50 -0.60 -12.02
C LYS A 150 7.66 -1.82 -11.66
N SER A 151 7.00 -1.82 -10.51
CA SER A 151 6.10 -2.89 -10.13
C SER A 151 4.87 -2.93 -11.05
N GLU A 152 4.40 -4.13 -11.38
CA GLU A 152 3.30 -4.32 -12.31
C GLU A 152 2.49 -5.59 -12.02
N PHE A 153 1.23 -5.60 -12.46
CA PHE A 153 0.41 -6.81 -12.42
C PHE A 153 0.72 -7.73 -13.60
N ASP A 154 0.67 -9.03 -13.34
CA ASP A 154 0.73 -10.07 -14.36
C ASP A 154 -0.66 -10.30 -14.94
N THR A 155 -0.77 -11.18 -15.95
CA THR A 155 -2.04 -11.60 -16.55
C THR A 155 -2.97 -12.19 -15.48
N PRO A 156 -4.28 -11.87 -15.48
CA PRO A 156 -5.23 -12.43 -14.53
C PRO A 156 -5.26 -13.96 -14.55
N LYS A 157 -5.22 -14.55 -13.35
CA LYS A 157 -5.30 -16.00 -13.13
C LYS A 157 -5.70 -16.32 -11.71
N ALA A 158 -6.19 -17.53 -11.46
CA ALA A 158 -6.39 -18.03 -10.11
C ALA A 158 -5.06 -18.23 -9.38
N ILE A 159 -5.05 -18.10 -8.06
CA ILE A 159 -3.87 -18.38 -7.22
C ILE A 159 -3.46 -19.85 -7.38
N ASN A 160 -4.44 -20.74 -7.42
CA ASN A 160 -4.25 -22.18 -7.55
C ASN A 160 -5.42 -22.76 -8.35
N ASP A 161 -5.18 -23.87 -9.05
CA ASP A 161 -6.21 -24.59 -9.81
C ASP A 161 -7.14 -25.44 -8.93
N ASP A 162 -6.81 -25.59 -7.64
CA ASP A 162 -7.57 -26.37 -6.67
C ASP A 162 -8.43 -25.44 -5.77
N ASP A 163 -9.75 -25.50 -5.94
CA ASP A 163 -10.70 -24.68 -5.19
C ASP A 163 -10.62 -24.91 -3.67
N ALA A 164 -10.34 -26.10 -3.22
CA ALA A 164 -10.19 -26.39 -1.79
C ALA A 164 -8.98 -25.67 -1.19
N LYS A 165 -7.89 -25.56 -1.94
CA LYS A 165 -6.70 -24.79 -1.52
C LYS A 165 -6.97 -23.30 -1.52
N LEU A 166 -7.76 -22.78 -2.46
CA LEU A 166 -8.19 -21.38 -2.50
C LEU A 166 -9.04 -21.04 -1.27
N GLU A 167 -9.99 -21.89 -0.91
CA GLU A 167 -10.80 -21.72 0.30
C GLU A 167 -9.95 -21.72 1.58
N ALA A 168 -8.96 -22.59 1.66
CA ALA A 168 -8.03 -22.65 2.79
C ALA A 168 -7.19 -21.38 2.95
N ILE A 169 -6.80 -20.73 1.85
CA ILE A 169 -6.08 -19.45 1.88
C ILE A 169 -7.01 -18.34 2.36
N TRP A 170 -8.28 -18.36 1.95
CA TRP A 170 -9.26 -17.33 2.33
C TRP A 170 -9.67 -17.41 3.81
N ASN A 171 -9.79 -18.61 4.35
CA ASN A 171 -10.10 -18.86 5.76
C ASN A 171 -8.82 -18.83 6.60
#